data_bea1e646da353831d8c03c57d1535ed3
#
_entry.id   bea1e646da353831d8c03c57d1535ed3
#
_cell.length_a   1.000
_cell.length_b   1.000
_cell.length_c   1.000
_cell.angle_alpha   90.00
_cell.angle_beta   90.00
_cell.angle_gamma   90.00
#
_symmetry.space_group_name_H-M   'P 1'
#
loop_
_entity.id
_entity.type
_entity.pdbx_description
1 polymer ?
#
loop_
_entity_poly.entity_id
_entity_poly.type
_entity_poly.pdbx_seq_one_letter_code
_entity_poly.pdbx_strand_id
1 'polypeptide(L)'
;MKRKWITLALLGVLVFVPLYQLAKALTRLNHTIVIAGGPEKGLYHPIALSLSNVISKLGRRAMVRTTAGSLENLKLVAEGEADLALFQPGSRENLKAFAPKLLEQEAQWIDPDRLGHVAFVANLYSQPLHIVVRNGSGIESLGDLKGKVVNLGPELSADYPMSLLLLRRLDDEPGDKHRNLAYAELIEAFDKDQVDAAFITVGMQADVFHALARSGKVRFLSIPNNEALAAMELHLSPFTVPRGIYRFEDRAVPREDIETVATGAHLITRGDMPSSLVERITKAILEIPFQKDNELGELFEQGKSFARAMPFFPVHEGANWAYVPESKNLLSTDFVEKWEGLRSFFVSLIVAGFFGYKWYQKKKERMNLYLLLNFSTKVSVIPIVLFFFDKKFPKYKIINIILFLLPFQ
;
A
#
# COMPACT_ATOMS: atom_id res chain seq x y z
N MET A 1 -14.51 -49.29 -10.11
CA MET A 1 -15.18 -47.99 -9.82
C MET A 1 -14.26 -47.00 -9.15
N LYS A 2 -13.58 -47.29 -8.05
CA LYS A 2 -12.71 -46.34 -7.29
C LYS A 2 -11.65 -45.62 -8.15
N ARG A 3 -10.96 -46.30 -9.10
CA ARG A 3 -9.96 -45.68 -9.97
C ARG A 3 -10.51 -44.58 -10.91
N LYS A 4 -11.77 -44.69 -11.38
CA LYS A 4 -12.40 -43.66 -12.23
C LYS A 4 -12.69 -42.37 -11.46
N TRP A 5 -13.10 -42.50 -10.19
CA TRP A 5 -13.39 -41.34 -9.33
C TRP A 5 -12.12 -40.60 -8.94
N ILE A 6 -11.02 -41.31 -8.69
CA ILE A 6 -9.71 -40.71 -8.41
C ILE A 6 -9.20 -39.92 -9.62
N THR A 7 -9.35 -40.48 -10.84
CA THR A 7 -8.93 -39.79 -12.06
C THR A 7 -9.78 -38.55 -12.34
N LEU A 8 -11.10 -38.58 -12.07
CA LEU A 8 -12.00 -37.43 -12.20
C LEU A 8 -11.68 -36.36 -11.16
N ALA A 9 -11.39 -36.75 -9.93
CA ALA A 9 -11.00 -35.80 -8.86
C ALA A 9 -9.67 -35.10 -9.18
N LEU A 10 -8.65 -35.85 -9.66
CA LEU A 10 -7.38 -35.29 -10.09
C LEU A 10 -7.53 -34.34 -11.30
N LEU A 11 -8.38 -34.70 -12.29
CA LEU A 11 -8.70 -33.80 -13.41
C LEU A 11 -9.45 -32.54 -12.94
N GLY A 12 -10.34 -32.68 -11.94
CA GLY A 12 -11.02 -31.56 -11.31
C GLY A 12 -10.03 -30.59 -10.67
N VAL A 13 -9.12 -31.07 -9.83
CA VAL A 13 -8.07 -30.26 -9.20
C VAL A 13 -7.17 -29.59 -10.25
N LEU A 14 -6.78 -30.32 -11.29
CA LEU A 14 -5.94 -29.82 -12.37
C LEU A 14 -6.56 -28.66 -13.19
N VAL A 15 -7.89 -28.61 -13.26
CA VAL A 15 -8.62 -27.53 -13.96
C VAL A 15 -9.03 -26.42 -13.01
N PHE A 16 -9.50 -26.78 -11.80
CA PHE A 16 -10.01 -25.79 -10.84
C PHE A 16 -8.91 -24.89 -10.25
N VAL A 17 -7.73 -25.44 -9.95
CA VAL A 17 -6.63 -24.65 -9.38
C VAL A 17 -6.15 -23.55 -10.33
N PRO A 18 -5.87 -23.81 -11.62
CA PRO A 18 -5.51 -22.75 -12.58
C PRO A 18 -6.62 -21.74 -12.82
N LEU A 19 -7.88 -22.18 -12.90
CA LEU A 19 -9.04 -21.29 -13.05
C LEU A 19 -9.21 -20.37 -11.84
N TYR A 20 -9.03 -20.89 -10.62
CA TYR A 20 -9.05 -20.11 -9.39
C TYR A 20 -7.90 -19.08 -9.37
N GLN A 21 -6.68 -19.49 -9.74
CA GLN A 21 -5.52 -18.59 -9.85
C GLN A 21 -5.75 -17.50 -10.89
N LEU A 22 -6.31 -17.85 -12.05
CA LEU A 22 -6.66 -16.88 -13.08
C LEU A 22 -7.76 -15.91 -12.62
N ALA A 23 -8.80 -16.41 -11.96
CA ALA A 23 -9.85 -15.56 -11.38
C ALA A 23 -9.28 -14.62 -10.33
N LYS A 24 -8.40 -15.09 -9.44
CA LYS A 24 -7.71 -14.28 -8.44
C LYS A 24 -6.81 -13.22 -9.10
N ALA A 25 -6.10 -13.57 -10.18
CA ALA A 25 -5.29 -12.60 -10.93
C ALA A 25 -6.16 -11.53 -11.61
N LEU A 26 -7.29 -11.91 -12.19
CA LEU A 26 -8.24 -10.99 -12.83
C LEU A 26 -8.93 -10.07 -11.81
N THR A 27 -9.29 -10.56 -10.61
CA THR A 27 -9.82 -9.72 -9.53
C THR A 27 -8.80 -8.72 -9.05
N ARG A 28 -7.54 -9.11 -8.87
CA ARG A 28 -6.44 -8.19 -8.52
C ARG A 28 -6.22 -7.11 -9.59
N LEU A 29 -6.32 -7.45 -10.88
CA LEU A 29 -6.20 -6.48 -11.98
C LEU A 29 -7.35 -5.47 -12.01
N ASN A 30 -8.55 -5.87 -11.62
CA ASN A 30 -9.74 -5.02 -11.58
C ASN A 30 -9.91 -4.25 -10.26
N HIS A 31 -9.07 -4.52 -9.24
CA HIS A 31 -9.13 -3.80 -7.98
C HIS A 31 -8.82 -2.32 -8.18
N THR A 32 -9.68 -1.45 -7.64
CA THR A 32 -9.45 0.00 -7.62
C THR A 32 -8.56 0.32 -6.42
N ILE A 33 -7.42 0.95 -6.66
CA ILE A 33 -6.47 1.34 -5.62
C ILE A 33 -7.08 2.51 -4.82
N VAL A 34 -7.25 2.32 -3.52
CA VAL A 34 -7.77 3.34 -2.61
C VAL A 34 -6.60 4.04 -1.94
N ILE A 35 -6.57 5.38 -2.03
CA ILE A 35 -5.55 6.23 -1.43
C ILE A 35 -6.19 7.07 -0.34
N ALA A 36 -5.80 6.90 0.91
CA ALA A 36 -6.25 7.75 2.02
C ALA A 36 -5.45 9.06 2.01
N GLY A 37 -6.15 10.18 1.78
CA GLY A 37 -5.56 11.46 1.35
C GLY A 37 -5.59 12.58 2.40
N GLY A 38 -6.11 12.36 3.62
CA GLY A 38 -6.21 13.43 4.63
C GLY A 38 -7.24 14.51 4.27
N PRO A 39 -7.26 15.64 5.03
CA PRO A 39 -8.20 16.72 4.83
C PRO A 39 -7.87 17.57 3.60
N GLU A 40 -8.88 18.13 2.93
CA GLU A 40 -8.75 18.89 1.67
C GLU A 40 -7.85 20.13 1.79
N LYS A 41 -7.84 20.80 2.95
CA LYS A 41 -7.00 21.98 3.21
C LYS A 41 -5.58 21.66 3.64
N GLY A 42 -5.28 20.38 3.85
CA GLY A 42 -3.94 19.88 4.12
C GLY A 42 -3.18 19.54 2.83
N LEU A 43 -1.91 19.13 2.96
CA LEU A 43 -1.07 18.78 1.81
C LEU A 43 -1.23 17.31 1.38
N TYR A 44 -1.75 16.43 2.25
CA TYR A 44 -1.97 15.03 1.91
C TYR A 44 -2.94 14.83 0.75
N HIS A 45 -4.02 15.60 0.72
CA HIS A 45 -5.08 15.43 -0.29
C HIS A 45 -4.60 15.72 -1.72
N PRO A 46 -3.98 16.87 -2.04
CA PRO A 46 -3.46 17.12 -3.38
C PRO A 46 -2.39 16.12 -3.81
N ILE A 47 -1.52 15.68 -2.90
CA ILE A 47 -0.53 14.64 -3.19
C ILE A 47 -1.21 13.30 -3.49
N ALA A 48 -2.25 12.93 -2.75
CA ALA A 48 -3.03 11.73 -3.02
C ALA A 48 -3.71 11.77 -4.39
N LEU A 49 -4.21 12.95 -4.82
CA LEU A 49 -4.74 13.17 -6.18
C LEU A 49 -3.65 12.99 -7.24
N SER A 50 -2.46 13.53 -7.01
CA SER A 50 -1.31 13.34 -7.91
C SER A 50 -0.88 11.88 -8.00
N LEU A 51 -0.87 11.14 -6.88
CA LEU A 51 -0.62 9.71 -6.85
C LEU A 51 -1.70 8.92 -7.62
N SER A 52 -2.97 9.31 -7.47
CA SER A 52 -4.07 8.70 -8.24
C SER A 52 -3.86 8.86 -9.75
N ASN A 53 -3.40 10.03 -10.19
CA ASN A 53 -3.06 10.29 -11.59
C ASN A 53 -1.86 9.42 -12.06
N VAL A 54 -0.82 9.30 -11.24
CA VAL A 54 0.30 8.39 -11.51
C VAL A 54 -0.20 6.96 -11.69
N ILE A 55 -0.99 6.45 -10.76
CA ILE A 55 -1.51 5.08 -10.79
C ILE A 55 -2.39 4.86 -12.02
N SER A 56 -3.17 5.87 -12.41
CA SER A 56 -4.00 5.83 -13.62
C SER A 56 -3.14 5.74 -14.89
N LYS A 57 -2.05 6.50 -14.98
CA LYS A 57 -1.05 6.40 -16.06
C LYS A 57 -0.35 5.03 -16.10
N LEU A 58 -0.26 4.33 -14.96
CA LEU A 58 0.24 2.97 -14.86
C LEU A 58 -0.80 1.90 -15.29
N GLY A 59 -1.97 2.31 -15.79
CA GLY A 59 -3.02 1.41 -16.28
C GLY A 59 -3.87 0.78 -15.16
N ARG A 60 -3.93 1.39 -13.97
CA ARG A 60 -4.75 0.93 -12.84
C ARG A 60 -5.77 1.99 -12.45
N ARG A 61 -6.94 1.56 -11.99
CA ARG A 61 -7.93 2.49 -11.42
C ARG A 61 -7.49 2.89 -10.02
N ALA A 62 -7.61 4.17 -9.69
CA ALA A 62 -7.35 4.69 -8.36
C ALA A 62 -8.44 5.68 -7.94
N MET A 63 -8.68 5.78 -6.64
CA MET A 63 -9.56 6.77 -6.03
C MET A 63 -8.94 7.31 -4.75
N VAL A 64 -9.23 8.57 -4.47
CA VAL A 64 -8.80 9.22 -3.22
C VAL A 64 -9.98 9.25 -2.26
N ARG A 65 -9.72 8.86 -1.01
CA ARG A 65 -10.65 8.97 0.12
C ARG A 65 -10.17 10.11 1.02
N THR A 66 -11.00 11.12 1.21
CA THR A 66 -10.77 12.18 2.20
C THR A 66 -10.90 11.61 3.62
N THR A 67 -10.01 12.00 4.51
CA THR A 67 -9.91 11.51 5.89
C THR A 67 -9.58 12.66 6.84
N ALA A 68 -9.66 12.41 8.14
CA ALA A 68 -9.21 13.37 9.17
C ALA A 68 -7.67 13.55 9.19
N GLY A 69 -6.91 12.60 8.65
CA GLY A 69 -5.45 12.68 8.54
C GLY A 69 -4.72 11.38 8.93
N SER A 70 -3.54 11.55 9.50
CA SER A 70 -2.52 10.52 9.66
C SER A 70 -2.99 9.25 10.39
N LEU A 71 -3.71 9.39 11.49
CA LEU A 71 -4.14 8.22 12.30
C LEU A 71 -5.26 7.45 11.61
N GLU A 72 -6.24 8.15 11.03
CA GLU A 72 -7.28 7.51 10.23
C GLU A 72 -6.68 6.83 8.99
N ASN A 73 -5.72 7.47 8.34
CA ASN A 73 -4.98 6.93 7.22
C ASN A 73 -4.28 5.61 7.56
N LEU A 74 -3.58 5.59 8.71
CA LEU A 74 -2.92 4.37 9.21
C LEU A 74 -3.93 3.26 9.47
N LYS A 75 -5.06 3.60 10.13
CA LYS A 75 -6.17 2.67 10.38
C LYS A 75 -6.64 2.01 9.09
N LEU A 76 -6.97 2.81 8.09
CA LEU A 76 -7.50 2.33 6.81
C LEU A 76 -6.53 1.38 6.10
N VAL A 77 -5.23 1.67 6.15
CA VAL A 77 -4.21 0.76 5.56
C VAL A 77 -4.08 -0.52 6.37
N ALA A 78 -4.04 -0.43 7.70
CA ALA A 78 -3.92 -1.60 8.59
C ALA A 78 -5.13 -2.55 8.49
N GLU A 79 -6.33 -2.00 8.28
CA GLU A 79 -7.57 -2.75 8.10
C GLU A 79 -7.79 -3.22 6.65
N GLY A 80 -6.96 -2.78 5.71
CA GLY A 80 -7.08 -3.11 4.28
C GLY A 80 -8.17 -2.35 3.55
N GLU A 81 -8.71 -1.28 4.13
CA GLU A 81 -9.69 -0.38 3.51
C GLU A 81 -9.05 0.64 2.58
N ALA A 82 -7.75 0.93 2.77
CA ALA A 82 -6.94 1.68 1.84
C ALA A 82 -5.70 0.89 1.43
N ASP A 83 -5.25 1.08 0.20
CA ASP A 83 -4.05 0.44 -0.34
C ASP A 83 -2.79 1.29 -0.11
N LEU A 84 -2.95 2.61 -0.16
CA LEU A 84 -1.90 3.61 0.05
C LEU A 84 -2.42 4.71 0.98
N ALA A 85 -1.53 5.31 1.73
CA ALA A 85 -1.88 6.48 2.56
C ALA A 85 -0.68 7.38 2.84
N LEU A 86 -0.97 8.66 3.15
CA LEU A 86 -0.01 9.59 3.73
C LEU A 86 -0.06 9.45 5.27
N PHE A 87 1.11 9.38 5.89
CA PHE A 87 1.24 9.12 7.32
C PHE A 87 2.36 9.97 7.94
N GLN A 88 2.14 10.45 9.16
CA GLN A 88 3.14 11.14 9.96
C GLN A 88 3.74 10.18 11.01
N PRO A 89 5.05 9.94 11.00
CA PRO A 89 5.74 9.20 12.06
C PRO A 89 5.51 9.77 13.45
N GLY A 90 5.48 8.90 14.46
CA GLY A 90 5.32 9.30 15.86
C GLY A 90 3.88 9.57 16.30
N SER A 91 2.93 9.77 15.37
CA SER A 91 1.55 10.12 15.73
C SER A 91 0.90 9.09 16.66
N ARG A 92 1.08 7.80 16.40
CA ARG A 92 0.54 6.72 17.23
C ARG A 92 1.24 6.63 18.58
N GLU A 93 2.55 6.77 18.61
CA GLU A 93 3.39 6.67 19.80
C GLU A 93 3.07 7.81 20.76
N ASN A 94 2.91 9.02 20.24
CA ASN A 94 2.50 10.19 21.02
C ASN A 94 1.08 10.00 21.58
N LEU A 95 0.14 9.48 20.76
CA LEU A 95 -1.20 9.19 21.25
C LEU A 95 -1.19 8.15 22.37
N LYS A 96 -0.42 7.07 22.21
CA LYS A 96 -0.25 6.03 23.23
C LYS A 96 0.33 6.60 24.53
N ALA A 97 1.31 7.50 24.42
CA ALA A 97 1.98 8.08 25.56
C ALA A 97 1.12 9.10 26.32
N PHE A 98 0.30 9.89 25.61
CA PHE A 98 -0.34 11.09 26.15
C PHE A 98 -1.87 11.02 26.20
N ALA A 99 -2.52 10.15 25.43
CA ALA A 99 -3.96 9.95 25.43
C ALA A 99 -4.34 8.45 25.35
N PRO A 100 -3.89 7.62 26.31
CA PRO A 100 -4.12 6.17 26.25
C PRO A 100 -5.61 5.79 26.26
N LYS A 101 -6.46 6.57 26.91
CA LYS A 101 -7.92 6.33 26.91
C LYS A 101 -8.56 6.47 25.53
N LEU A 102 -8.12 7.47 24.76
CA LEU A 102 -8.57 7.62 23.36
C LEU A 102 -8.10 6.43 22.53
N LEU A 103 -6.87 5.99 22.78
CA LEU A 103 -6.32 4.80 22.14
C LEU A 103 -7.11 3.53 22.50
N GLU A 104 -7.52 3.37 23.75
CA GLU A 104 -8.32 2.23 24.21
C GLU A 104 -9.72 2.19 23.58
N GLN A 105 -10.35 3.33 23.37
CA GLN A 105 -11.65 3.44 22.70
C GLN A 105 -11.58 3.05 21.22
N GLU A 106 -10.46 3.35 20.59
CA GLU A 106 -10.16 3.06 19.18
C GLU A 106 -9.29 1.78 19.03
N ALA A 107 -8.94 1.11 20.15
CA ALA A 107 -7.85 0.13 20.24
C ALA A 107 -8.00 -1.12 19.39
N GLN A 108 -9.19 -1.44 18.90
CA GLN A 108 -9.40 -2.64 18.07
C GLN A 108 -8.62 -2.62 16.75
N TRP A 109 -8.24 -1.45 16.25
CA TRP A 109 -7.49 -1.32 15.00
C TRP A 109 -5.97 -1.21 15.17
N ILE A 110 -5.49 -0.99 16.40
CA ILE A 110 -4.05 -0.85 16.71
C ILE A 110 -3.44 -2.20 17.15
N ASP A 111 -4.04 -3.28 16.70
CA ASP A 111 -3.45 -4.60 16.88
C ASP A 111 -2.05 -4.62 16.24
N PRO A 112 -0.98 -4.97 17.01
CA PRO A 112 0.37 -5.11 16.48
C PRO A 112 0.45 -6.02 15.25
N ASP A 113 -0.37 -7.07 15.19
CA ASP A 113 -0.41 -7.99 14.05
C ASP A 113 -0.91 -7.29 12.78
N ARG A 114 -1.91 -6.41 12.88
CA ARG A 114 -2.39 -5.62 11.74
C ARG A 114 -1.38 -4.56 11.29
N LEU A 115 -0.70 -3.92 12.23
CA LEU A 115 0.36 -2.96 11.92
C LEU A 115 1.57 -3.63 11.27
N GLY A 116 1.83 -4.92 11.56
CA GLY A 116 2.85 -5.72 10.88
C GLY A 116 2.64 -5.86 9.37
N HIS A 117 1.42 -5.57 8.88
CA HIS A 117 1.11 -5.57 7.45
C HIS A 117 1.30 -4.20 6.77
N VAL A 118 1.67 -3.16 7.52
CA VAL A 118 1.95 -1.83 6.96
C VAL A 118 3.41 -1.74 6.56
N ALA A 119 3.68 -1.18 5.38
CA ALA A 119 5.02 -1.01 4.85
C ALA A 119 5.26 0.44 4.39
N PHE A 120 6.50 0.88 4.53
CA PHE A 120 6.98 2.19 4.10
C PHE A 120 7.31 2.18 2.60
N VAL A 121 6.93 3.26 1.90
CA VAL A 121 7.25 3.45 0.49
C VAL A 121 8.24 4.59 0.30
N ALA A 122 7.96 5.78 0.78
CA ALA A 122 8.82 6.95 0.64
C ALA A 122 8.53 8.02 1.69
N ASN A 123 9.56 8.79 2.08
CA ASN A 123 9.41 10.10 2.68
C ASN A 123 9.27 11.13 1.56
N LEU A 124 8.24 11.98 1.61
CA LEU A 124 7.91 12.91 0.51
C LEU A 124 8.34 14.34 0.79
N TYR A 125 8.15 14.83 2.02
CA TYR A 125 8.49 16.18 2.44
C TYR A 125 8.52 16.27 3.96
N SER A 126 9.11 17.36 4.49
CA SER A 126 9.09 17.67 5.91
C SER A 126 7.81 18.39 6.31
N GLN A 127 7.27 18.04 7.47
CA GLN A 127 6.09 18.64 8.09
C GLN A 127 6.51 19.37 9.37
N PRO A 128 6.85 20.66 9.28
CA PRO A 128 7.18 21.45 10.45
C PRO A 128 5.94 21.69 11.33
N LEU A 129 6.17 21.64 12.63
CA LEU A 129 5.18 22.01 13.63
C LEU A 129 5.11 23.53 13.72
N HIS A 130 3.94 24.09 13.44
CA HIS A 130 3.68 25.52 13.57
C HIS A 130 2.86 25.80 14.81
N ILE A 131 3.29 26.79 15.58
CA ILE A 131 2.51 27.37 16.67
C ILE A 131 1.96 28.70 16.14
N VAL A 132 0.71 28.69 15.78
CA VAL A 132 0.00 29.86 15.25
C VAL A 132 -0.75 30.52 16.40
N VAL A 133 -0.54 31.83 16.60
CA VAL A 133 -1.20 32.59 17.67
C VAL A 133 -1.95 33.78 17.10
N ARG A 134 -3.11 34.08 17.70
CA ARG A 134 -3.93 35.24 17.32
C ARG A 134 -3.27 36.53 17.81
N ASN A 135 -3.22 37.53 16.93
CA ASN A 135 -2.77 38.88 17.30
C ASN A 135 -3.67 39.44 18.40
N GLY A 136 -3.06 39.99 19.46
CA GLY A 136 -3.81 40.54 20.59
C GLY A 136 -4.28 39.49 21.60
N SER A 137 -3.96 38.20 21.47
CA SER A 137 -4.27 37.17 22.50
C SER A 137 -3.46 37.29 23.78
N GLY A 138 -2.40 38.11 23.77
CA GLY A 138 -1.46 38.24 24.91
C GLY A 138 -0.51 37.04 25.02
N ILE A 139 -0.37 36.20 24.03
CA ILE A 139 0.55 35.07 24.00
C ILE A 139 1.85 35.54 23.37
N GLU A 140 2.93 35.66 24.09
CA GLU A 140 4.26 36.06 23.59
C GLU A 140 5.25 34.88 23.63
N SER A 141 4.96 33.88 24.44
CA SER A 141 5.79 32.68 24.65
C SER A 141 4.93 31.42 24.75
N LEU A 142 5.55 30.25 24.71
CA LEU A 142 4.86 28.97 24.93
C LEU A 142 4.22 28.86 26.32
N GLY A 143 4.82 29.49 27.32
CA GLY A 143 4.27 29.50 28.68
C GLY A 143 2.94 30.24 28.80
N ASP A 144 2.66 31.22 27.90
CA ASP A 144 1.43 31.98 27.90
C ASP A 144 0.24 31.23 27.31
N LEU A 145 0.47 30.05 26.72
CA LEU A 145 -0.58 29.16 26.15
C LEU A 145 -1.48 28.60 27.26
N LYS A 146 -0.94 28.46 28.47
CA LYS A 146 -1.68 27.88 29.59
C LYS A 146 -2.96 28.68 29.87
N GLY A 147 -4.08 27.98 29.89
CA GLY A 147 -5.40 28.57 30.12
C GLY A 147 -5.99 29.34 28.94
N LYS A 148 -5.37 29.34 27.76
CA LYS A 148 -5.87 29.89 26.51
C LYS A 148 -6.72 28.88 25.76
N VAL A 149 -7.50 29.39 24.79
CA VAL A 149 -8.27 28.52 23.89
C VAL A 149 -7.34 28.08 22.76
N VAL A 150 -6.84 26.83 22.84
CA VAL A 150 -5.88 26.28 21.87
C VAL A 150 -6.54 25.20 21.02
N ASN A 151 -6.39 25.27 19.70
CA ASN A 151 -6.77 24.18 18.81
C ASN A 151 -5.67 23.14 18.73
N LEU A 152 -6.03 21.88 19.01
CA LEU A 152 -5.12 20.73 19.01
C LEU A 152 -5.23 19.91 17.71
N GLY A 153 -6.16 20.25 16.81
CA GLY A 153 -6.50 19.47 15.63
C GLY A 153 -7.46 18.30 15.91
N PRO A 154 -8.06 17.71 14.88
CA PRO A 154 -8.94 16.54 14.99
C PRO A 154 -8.20 15.35 15.63
N GLU A 155 -8.88 14.58 16.48
CA GLU A 155 -8.29 13.47 17.25
C GLU A 155 -7.61 12.40 16.38
N LEU A 156 -8.13 12.16 15.17
CA LEU A 156 -7.56 11.19 14.21
C LEU A 156 -6.57 11.82 13.20
N SER A 157 -6.23 13.11 13.39
CA SER A 157 -5.22 13.81 12.57
C SER A 157 -3.79 13.54 13.05
N ALA A 158 -2.83 14.14 12.37
CA ALA A 158 -1.45 14.19 12.80
C ALA A 158 -1.19 15.32 13.86
N ASP A 159 -2.01 16.38 13.81
CA ASP A 159 -1.86 17.54 14.69
C ASP A 159 -2.12 17.20 16.14
N TYR A 160 -3.16 16.41 16.43
CA TYR A 160 -3.58 16.11 17.79
C TYR A 160 -2.48 15.43 18.63
N PRO A 161 -1.87 14.30 18.22
CA PRO A 161 -0.80 13.69 19.00
C PRO A 161 0.44 14.57 19.13
N MET A 162 0.74 15.42 18.15
CA MET A 162 1.85 16.39 18.25
C MET A 162 1.51 17.52 19.23
N SER A 163 0.26 17.96 19.25
CA SER A 163 -0.25 18.93 20.22
C SER A 163 -0.16 18.39 21.66
N LEU A 164 -0.51 17.12 21.88
CA LEU A 164 -0.38 16.46 23.18
C LEU A 164 1.08 16.40 23.66
N LEU A 165 2.01 16.10 22.74
CA LEU A 165 3.44 16.13 23.05
C LEU A 165 3.87 17.51 23.58
N LEU A 166 3.44 18.60 22.89
CA LEU A 166 3.77 19.96 23.33
C LEU A 166 3.11 20.33 24.65
N LEU A 167 1.82 20.09 24.82
CA LEU A 167 1.10 20.40 26.06
C LEU A 167 1.80 19.78 27.29
N ARG A 168 2.17 18.50 27.15
CA ARG A 168 2.91 17.81 28.22
C ARG A 168 4.27 18.45 28.53
N ARG A 169 4.97 18.96 27.50
CA ARG A 169 6.24 19.68 27.72
C ARG A 169 6.03 21.03 28.38
N LEU A 170 4.81 21.56 28.35
CA LEU A 170 4.40 22.80 28.99
C LEU A 170 3.73 22.56 30.35
N ASP A 171 3.73 21.32 30.87
CA ASP A 171 2.99 20.92 32.07
C ASP A 171 1.50 21.31 31.99
N ASP A 172 0.91 21.13 30.83
CA ASP A 172 -0.50 21.36 30.56
C ASP A 172 -1.17 20.09 30.02
N GLU A 173 -2.49 19.98 30.15
CA GLU A 173 -3.27 18.82 29.72
C GLU A 173 -4.48 19.25 28.89
N PRO A 174 -4.96 18.43 27.97
CA PRO A 174 -6.20 18.68 27.23
C PRO A 174 -7.37 18.90 28.18
N GLY A 175 -8.14 19.95 27.96
CA GLY A 175 -9.29 20.31 28.81
C GLY A 175 -10.33 21.12 28.03
N ASP A 176 -11.36 21.61 28.76
CA ASP A 176 -12.55 22.29 28.18
C ASP A 176 -12.23 23.52 27.36
N LYS A 177 -11.06 24.12 27.51
CA LYS A 177 -10.59 25.25 26.69
C LYS A 177 -9.94 24.85 25.38
N HIS A 178 -9.63 23.57 25.20
CA HIS A 178 -9.05 23.10 23.97
C HIS A 178 -10.13 22.81 22.91
N ARG A 179 -9.76 22.87 21.65
CA ARG A 179 -10.62 22.59 20.49
C ARG A 179 -9.95 21.57 19.58
N ASN A 180 -10.76 20.79 18.88
CA ASN A 180 -10.31 19.77 17.91
C ASN A 180 -10.86 20.09 16.51
N LEU A 181 -10.67 21.32 16.06
CA LEU A 181 -11.21 21.83 14.78
C LEU A 181 -10.34 21.38 13.61
N ALA A 182 -10.97 21.03 12.50
CA ALA A 182 -10.30 20.84 11.22
C ALA A 182 -9.88 22.20 10.61
N TYR A 183 -8.98 22.20 9.62
CA TYR A 183 -8.39 23.44 9.09
C TYR A 183 -9.40 24.48 8.58
N ALA A 184 -10.49 24.05 7.93
CA ALA A 184 -11.52 24.97 7.48
C ALA A 184 -12.22 25.69 8.65
N GLU A 185 -12.61 24.93 9.67
CA GLU A 185 -13.23 25.45 10.90
C GLU A 185 -12.26 26.30 11.70
N LEU A 186 -10.96 25.89 11.74
CA LEU A 186 -9.90 26.65 12.43
C LEU A 186 -9.70 28.05 11.82
N ILE A 187 -9.69 28.16 10.50
CA ILE A 187 -9.57 29.46 9.80
C ILE A 187 -10.74 30.36 10.22
N GLU A 188 -11.97 29.85 10.21
CA GLU A 188 -13.15 30.60 10.67
C GLU A 188 -13.09 30.99 12.16
N ALA A 189 -12.57 30.09 12.99
CA ALA A 189 -12.44 30.31 14.43
C ALA A 189 -11.43 31.44 14.73
N PHE A 190 -10.33 31.53 14.00
CA PHE A 190 -9.41 32.66 14.08
C PHE A 190 -10.06 33.96 13.60
N ASP A 191 -10.84 33.94 12.51
CA ASP A 191 -11.55 35.09 11.99
C ASP A 191 -12.61 35.64 12.96
N LYS A 192 -13.22 34.74 13.76
CA LYS A 192 -14.25 35.08 14.75
C LYS A 192 -13.69 35.27 16.16
N ASP A 193 -12.36 35.28 16.32
CA ASP A 193 -11.65 35.39 17.60
C ASP A 193 -12.04 34.32 18.66
N GLN A 194 -12.40 33.11 18.20
CA GLN A 194 -12.86 31.99 19.02
C GLN A 194 -11.73 31.06 19.50
N VAL A 195 -10.53 31.20 18.94
CA VAL A 195 -9.31 30.51 19.35
C VAL A 195 -8.18 31.52 19.54
N ASP A 196 -7.34 31.28 20.52
CA ASP A 196 -6.17 32.12 20.82
C ASP A 196 -4.91 31.59 20.12
N ALA A 197 -4.79 30.27 19.99
CA ALA A 197 -3.67 29.62 19.32
C ALA A 197 -4.07 28.28 18.68
N ALA A 198 -3.20 27.77 17.82
CA ALA A 198 -3.32 26.45 17.22
C ALA A 198 -1.96 25.80 17.01
N PHE A 199 -1.89 24.49 17.15
CA PHE A 199 -0.76 23.67 16.75
C PHE A 199 -1.12 23.01 15.42
N ILE A 200 -0.25 23.14 14.41
CA ILE A 200 -0.47 22.65 13.05
C ILE A 200 0.80 21.99 12.55
N THR A 201 0.74 20.71 12.21
CA THR A 201 1.87 19.93 11.70
C THR A 201 1.59 19.46 10.28
N VAL A 202 1.99 20.27 9.32
CA VAL A 202 1.80 19.99 7.89
C VAL A 202 2.89 20.69 7.07
N GLY A 203 3.11 20.27 5.82
CA GLY A 203 4.08 20.93 4.95
C GLY A 203 3.80 22.40 4.73
N MET A 204 4.82 23.20 4.54
CA MET A 204 4.75 24.65 4.40
C MET A 204 3.86 25.12 3.24
N GLN A 205 3.67 24.29 2.21
CA GLN A 205 2.83 24.60 1.04
C GLN A 205 1.33 24.44 1.29
N ALA A 206 0.92 24.01 2.51
CA ALA A 206 -0.49 23.76 2.80
C ALA A 206 -1.33 25.06 2.78
N ASP A 207 -2.48 24.99 2.14
CA ASP A 207 -3.42 26.13 1.97
C ASP A 207 -3.81 26.82 3.28
N VAL A 208 -3.82 26.08 4.40
CA VAL A 208 -4.16 26.60 5.72
C VAL A 208 -3.26 27.78 6.13
N PHE A 209 -1.94 27.67 5.88
CA PHE A 209 -0.99 28.74 6.24
C PHE A 209 -1.18 29.99 5.38
N HIS A 210 -1.41 29.82 4.08
CA HIS A 210 -1.68 30.94 3.19
C HIS A 210 -3.01 31.64 3.53
N ALA A 211 -4.03 30.89 3.94
CA ALA A 211 -5.29 31.47 4.39
C ALA A 211 -5.13 32.25 5.69
N LEU A 212 -4.47 31.69 6.69
CA LEU A 212 -4.18 32.34 7.96
C LEU A 212 -3.29 33.58 7.81
N ALA A 213 -2.26 33.51 6.96
CA ALA A 213 -1.39 34.67 6.67
C ALA A 213 -2.15 35.83 5.98
N ARG A 214 -3.09 35.51 5.06
CA ARG A 214 -3.93 36.51 4.39
C ARG A 214 -4.87 37.23 5.35
N SER A 215 -5.36 36.56 6.40
CA SER A 215 -6.26 37.22 7.39
C SER A 215 -5.59 38.39 8.12
N GLY A 216 -4.25 38.35 8.24
CA GLY A 216 -3.50 39.35 9.00
C GLY A 216 -3.72 39.28 10.51
N LYS A 217 -4.49 38.32 11.00
CA LYS A 217 -4.90 38.19 12.40
C LYS A 217 -3.95 37.29 13.22
N VAL A 218 -3.00 36.61 12.59
CA VAL A 218 -2.14 35.64 13.24
C VAL A 218 -0.66 35.97 13.11
N ARG A 219 0.13 35.41 14.00
CA ARG A 219 1.59 35.31 13.93
C ARG A 219 2.04 33.93 14.32
N PHE A 220 3.31 33.63 14.11
CA PHE A 220 3.92 32.34 14.41
C PHE A 220 4.90 32.46 15.55
N LEU A 221 5.00 31.44 16.41
CA LEU A 221 5.96 31.38 17.50
C LEU A 221 7.02 30.33 17.22
N SER A 222 8.26 30.65 17.60
CA SER A 222 9.37 29.70 17.66
C SER A 222 9.24 28.77 18.87
N ILE A 223 9.75 27.55 18.73
CA ILE A 223 9.92 26.58 19.82
C ILE A 223 11.34 26.74 20.36
N PRO A 224 11.52 27.34 21.55
CA PRO A 224 12.82 27.40 22.16
C PRO A 224 13.35 26.00 22.44
N ASN A 225 14.66 25.79 22.26
CA ASN A 225 15.31 24.48 22.42
C ASN A 225 14.75 23.37 21.51
N ASN A 226 14.36 23.71 20.29
CA ASN A 226 13.88 22.76 19.26
C ASN A 226 14.86 21.59 19.03
N GLU A 227 16.17 21.83 19.10
CA GLU A 227 17.21 20.79 19.02
C GLU A 227 17.08 19.76 20.14
N ALA A 228 16.84 20.24 21.39
CA ALA A 228 16.65 19.36 22.54
C ALA A 228 15.36 18.52 22.38
N LEU A 229 14.27 19.14 21.92
CA LEU A 229 13.02 18.43 21.64
C LEU A 229 13.23 17.35 20.56
N ALA A 230 13.91 17.67 19.47
CA ALA A 230 14.23 16.71 18.41
C ALA A 230 15.14 15.58 18.89
N ALA A 231 16.11 15.87 19.78
CA ALA A 231 16.97 14.83 20.35
C ALA A 231 16.23 13.84 21.26
N MET A 232 15.09 14.25 21.85
CA MET A 232 14.27 13.41 22.72
C MET A 232 13.23 12.57 21.96
N GLU A 233 12.91 12.94 20.72
CA GLU A 233 11.85 12.33 19.93
C GLU A 233 12.41 11.87 18.57
N LEU A 234 12.66 10.58 18.44
CA LEU A 234 13.37 9.98 17.29
C LEU A 234 12.77 10.28 15.90
N HIS A 235 11.50 10.68 15.84
CA HIS A 235 10.80 11.02 14.61
C HIS A 235 10.82 12.51 14.29
N LEU A 236 11.46 13.33 15.11
CA LEU A 236 11.59 14.76 14.92
C LEU A 236 13.02 15.16 14.52
N SER A 237 13.13 16.23 13.76
CA SER A 237 14.39 16.91 13.44
C SER A 237 14.23 18.42 13.67
N PRO A 238 15.30 19.15 14.05
CA PRO A 238 15.27 20.61 14.05
C PRO A 238 14.90 21.14 12.68
N PHE A 239 14.09 22.20 12.63
CA PHE A 239 13.66 22.80 11.38
C PHE A 239 13.50 24.32 11.53
N THR A 240 13.79 25.06 10.47
CA THR A 240 13.59 26.50 10.40
C THR A 240 12.58 26.83 9.32
N VAL A 241 11.48 27.46 9.68
CA VAL A 241 10.51 28.00 8.72
C VAL A 241 10.96 29.39 8.32
N PRO A 242 11.28 29.64 7.02
CA PRO A 242 11.87 30.89 6.60
C PRO A 242 10.89 32.07 6.74
N ARG A 243 11.43 33.22 7.08
CA ARG A 243 10.72 34.51 7.05
C ARG A 243 10.03 34.72 5.71
N GLY A 244 8.76 35.14 5.75
CA GLY A 244 8.01 35.53 4.54
C GLY A 244 7.51 34.39 3.68
N ILE A 245 7.72 33.13 4.06
CA ILE A 245 7.32 31.95 3.25
C ILE A 245 5.84 31.94 2.91
N TYR A 246 4.97 32.47 3.79
CA TYR A 246 3.49 32.51 3.58
C TYR A 246 3.01 33.82 2.98
N ARG A 247 3.77 34.90 3.11
CA ARG A 247 3.53 36.20 2.51
C ARG A 247 4.84 36.97 2.42
N PHE A 248 5.27 37.27 1.21
CA PHE A 248 6.60 37.82 0.91
C PHE A 248 6.67 39.35 0.93
N GLU A 249 5.60 40.05 0.60
CA GLU A 249 5.56 41.52 0.47
C GLU A 249 5.83 42.26 1.79
N ASP A 250 5.64 43.61 1.81
CA ASP A 250 5.91 44.51 2.95
C ASP A 250 5.41 44.06 4.32
N ARG A 251 4.55 43.07 4.36
CA ARG A 251 4.04 42.39 5.55
C ARG A 251 4.43 40.92 5.54
N ALA A 252 5.72 40.65 5.54
CA ALA A 252 6.24 39.27 5.59
C ALA A 252 5.56 38.45 6.72
N VAL A 253 5.16 37.22 6.39
CA VAL A 253 4.60 36.27 7.35
C VAL A 253 5.31 34.91 7.13
N PRO A 254 5.97 34.38 8.17
CA PRO A 254 6.32 34.99 9.45
C PRO A 254 7.23 36.22 9.30
N ARG A 255 7.30 37.06 10.32
CA ARG A 255 8.14 38.29 10.30
C ARG A 255 9.64 38.04 10.46
N GLU A 256 9.97 36.90 11.03
CA GLU A 256 11.32 36.38 11.28
C GLU A 256 11.35 34.89 11.01
N ASP A 257 12.52 34.31 10.94
CA ASP A 257 12.67 32.85 10.85
C ASP A 257 12.11 32.21 12.12
N ILE A 258 11.37 31.11 11.95
CA ILE A 258 10.74 30.39 13.06
C ILE A 258 11.47 29.10 13.29
N GLU A 259 12.17 29.02 14.42
CA GLU A 259 12.82 27.80 14.87
C GLU A 259 11.75 26.84 15.41
N THR A 260 11.73 25.60 14.89
CA THR A 260 10.75 24.59 15.22
C THR A 260 11.30 23.18 15.04
N VAL A 261 10.46 22.18 15.15
CA VAL A 261 10.77 20.79 14.79
C VAL A 261 9.92 20.33 13.61
N ALA A 262 10.44 19.41 12.83
CA ALA A 262 9.70 18.78 11.74
C ALA A 262 9.74 17.25 11.82
N THR A 263 8.72 16.62 11.27
CA THR A 263 8.67 15.18 11.00
C THR A 263 8.49 14.92 9.52
N GLY A 264 8.70 13.69 9.04
CA GLY A 264 8.50 13.35 7.64
C GLY A 264 7.02 13.15 7.29
N ALA A 265 6.67 13.37 6.02
CA ALA A 265 5.42 12.90 5.43
C ALA A 265 5.70 11.59 4.69
N HIS A 266 5.30 10.47 5.25
CA HIS A 266 5.55 9.16 4.69
C HIS A 266 4.40 8.70 3.81
N LEU A 267 4.71 8.19 2.63
CA LEU A 267 3.82 7.31 1.89
C LEU A 267 3.96 5.90 2.45
N ILE A 268 2.84 5.34 2.90
CA ILE A 268 2.74 3.97 3.40
C ILE A 268 1.79 3.15 2.54
N THR A 269 1.92 1.84 2.59
CA THR A 269 1.10 0.88 1.84
C THR A 269 0.87 -0.38 2.66
N ARG A 270 -0.05 -1.22 2.20
CA ARG A 270 -0.14 -2.59 2.71
C ARG A 270 1.07 -3.40 2.24
N GLY A 271 1.61 -4.26 3.10
CA GLY A 271 2.77 -5.10 2.77
C GLY A 271 2.49 -6.15 1.70
N ASP A 272 1.20 -6.49 1.45
CA ASP A 272 0.78 -7.44 0.41
C ASP A 272 0.47 -6.79 -0.95
N MET A 273 0.73 -5.49 -1.10
CA MET A 273 0.63 -4.82 -2.39
C MET A 273 1.64 -5.42 -3.39
N PRO A 274 1.27 -5.58 -4.67
CA PRO A 274 2.20 -6.13 -5.66
C PRO A 274 3.50 -5.33 -5.74
N SER A 275 4.65 -5.96 -5.45
CA SER A 275 5.96 -5.30 -5.41
C SER A 275 6.30 -4.58 -6.73
N SER A 276 5.88 -5.13 -7.87
CA SER A 276 6.05 -4.49 -9.19
C SER A 276 5.22 -3.21 -9.36
N LEU A 277 4.06 -3.11 -8.72
CA LEU A 277 3.25 -1.88 -8.74
C LEU A 277 3.87 -0.82 -7.82
N VAL A 278 4.24 -1.21 -6.60
CA VAL A 278 4.90 -0.30 -5.65
C VAL A 278 6.23 0.20 -6.20
N GLU A 279 7.02 -0.65 -6.87
CA GLU A 279 8.26 -0.23 -7.58
C GLU A 279 7.97 0.89 -8.61
N ARG A 280 6.93 0.71 -9.43
CA ARG A 280 6.56 1.70 -10.46
C ARG A 280 6.05 3.01 -9.85
N ILE A 281 5.27 2.93 -8.78
CA ILE A 281 4.80 4.11 -8.03
C ILE A 281 6.00 4.85 -7.42
N THR A 282 6.90 4.12 -6.75
CA THR A 282 8.10 4.71 -6.13
C THR A 282 9.00 5.37 -7.18
N LYS A 283 9.21 4.73 -8.34
CA LYS A 283 9.97 5.33 -9.45
C LYS A 283 9.33 6.62 -9.94
N ALA A 284 7.99 6.63 -10.11
CA ALA A 284 7.29 7.83 -10.55
C ALA A 284 7.37 8.99 -9.55
N ILE A 285 7.36 8.70 -8.24
CA ILE A 285 7.58 9.70 -7.17
C ILE A 285 9.00 10.30 -7.27
N LEU A 286 9.98 9.48 -7.64
CA LEU A 286 11.38 9.93 -7.79
C LEU A 286 11.63 10.68 -9.09
N GLU A 287 10.68 10.77 -10.00
CA GLU A 287 10.78 11.53 -11.23
C GLU A 287 10.51 13.03 -11.02
N ILE A 288 11.25 13.87 -11.72
CA ILE A 288 11.15 15.33 -11.65
C ILE A 288 9.72 15.88 -11.85
N PRO A 289 8.90 15.36 -12.79
CA PRO A 289 7.55 15.89 -12.97
C PRO A 289 6.70 15.77 -11.70
N PHE A 290 6.70 14.62 -11.03
CA PHE A 290 5.93 14.42 -9.80
C PHE A 290 6.40 15.37 -8.68
N GLN A 291 7.71 15.51 -8.52
CA GLN A 291 8.30 16.36 -7.49
C GLN A 291 7.97 17.84 -7.70
N LYS A 292 8.05 18.32 -8.95
CA LYS A 292 7.72 19.71 -9.30
C LYS A 292 6.22 20.00 -9.21
N ASP A 293 5.39 19.09 -9.71
CA ASP A 293 3.92 19.26 -9.69
C ASP A 293 3.36 19.29 -8.26
N ASN A 294 4.09 18.75 -7.29
CA ASN A 294 3.71 18.70 -5.88
C ASN A 294 4.61 19.58 -4.97
N GLU A 295 5.50 20.39 -5.55
CA GLU A 295 6.42 21.30 -4.83
C GLU A 295 7.26 20.61 -3.76
N LEU A 296 7.75 19.39 -4.04
CA LEU A 296 8.53 18.58 -3.11
C LEU A 296 10.03 18.93 -3.19
N GLY A 297 10.40 20.12 -2.71
CA GLY A 297 11.74 20.67 -2.85
C GLY A 297 12.83 19.79 -2.27
N GLU A 298 12.66 19.29 -1.03
CA GLU A 298 13.65 18.43 -0.36
C GLU A 298 13.83 17.09 -1.11
N LEU A 299 12.75 16.50 -1.60
CA LEU A 299 12.81 15.30 -2.41
C LEU A 299 13.47 15.57 -3.78
N PHE A 300 13.23 16.75 -4.36
CA PHE A 300 13.86 17.16 -5.61
C PHE A 300 15.38 17.36 -5.44
N GLU A 301 15.82 17.99 -4.36
CA GLU A 301 17.24 18.28 -4.11
C GLU A 301 18.03 17.03 -3.70
N GLN A 302 17.47 16.20 -2.81
CA GLN A 302 18.16 15.07 -2.19
C GLN A 302 17.80 13.70 -2.78
N GLY A 303 16.72 13.63 -3.57
CA GLY A 303 16.30 12.44 -4.31
C GLY A 303 16.11 11.21 -3.42
N LYS A 304 16.69 10.09 -3.81
CA LYS A 304 16.57 8.81 -3.10
C LYS A 304 17.04 8.86 -1.65
N SER A 305 18.00 9.72 -1.32
CA SER A 305 18.52 9.86 0.05
C SER A 305 17.40 10.32 0.99
N PHE A 306 16.70 11.38 0.59
CA PHE A 306 15.54 11.91 1.34
C PHE A 306 14.37 10.94 1.34
N ALA A 307 14.04 10.36 0.18
CA ALA A 307 12.93 9.42 0.05
C ALA A 307 13.05 8.19 0.96
N ARG A 308 14.27 7.75 1.28
CA ARG A 308 14.55 6.60 2.16
C ARG A 308 14.79 6.98 3.61
N ALA A 309 14.83 8.27 3.93
CA ALA A 309 15.19 8.74 5.25
C ALA A 309 14.16 8.31 6.30
N MET A 310 14.65 7.85 7.44
CA MET A 310 13.91 7.57 8.67
C MET A 310 12.62 6.73 8.46
N PRO A 311 12.67 5.55 7.83
CA PRO A 311 11.49 4.72 7.60
C PRO A 311 10.90 4.27 8.95
N PHE A 312 9.63 4.60 9.19
CA PHE A 312 8.94 4.25 10.43
C PHE A 312 8.39 2.81 10.42
N PHE A 313 8.03 2.32 9.25
CA PHE A 313 7.64 0.93 8.99
C PHE A 313 8.71 0.22 8.16
N PRO A 314 8.71 -1.13 8.12
CA PRO A 314 9.58 -1.87 7.21
C PRO A 314 9.41 -1.36 5.77
N VAL A 315 10.52 -1.21 5.06
CA VAL A 315 10.48 -0.76 3.65
C VAL A 315 9.83 -1.83 2.79
N HIS A 316 8.82 -1.45 2.00
CA HIS A 316 8.17 -2.36 1.06
C HIS A 316 9.16 -2.88 0.02
N GLU A 317 9.10 -4.17 -0.31
CA GLU A 317 10.02 -4.82 -1.26
C GLU A 317 10.09 -4.07 -2.60
N GLY A 318 8.94 -3.68 -3.16
CA GLY A 318 8.88 -2.91 -4.41
C GLY A 318 9.50 -1.52 -4.30
N ALA A 319 9.37 -0.85 -3.16
CA ALA A 319 10.06 0.42 -2.92
C ALA A 319 11.57 0.22 -2.84
N ASN A 320 12.02 -0.84 -2.18
CA ASN A 320 13.43 -1.19 -2.12
C ASN A 320 14.02 -1.46 -3.51
N TRP A 321 13.28 -2.10 -4.42
CA TRP A 321 13.71 -2.30 -5.81
C TRP A 321 13.89 -0.98 -6.59
N ALA A 322 13.06 0.02 -6.32
CA ALA A 322 13.23 1.34 -6.94
C ALA A 322 14.47 2.07 -6.41
N TYR A 323 14.77 1.90 -5.12
CA TYR A 323 15.94 2.51 -4.47
C TYR A 323 17.25 1.80 -4.84
N VAL A 324 17.24 0.47 -4.78
CA VAL A 324 18.40 -0.41 -4.97
C VAL A 324 18.01 -1.48 -6.01
N PRO A 325 18.10 -1.19 -7.31
CA PRO A 325 17.70 -2.12 -8.37
C PRO A 325 18.41 -3.49 -8.29
N GLU A 326 19.62 -3.52 -7.75
CA GLU A 326 20.42 -4.74 -7.57
C GLU A 326 19.78 -5.69 -6.53
N SER A 327 18.93 -5.19 -5.64
CA SER A 327 18.18 -6.01 -4.68
C SER A 327 17.07 -6.82 -5.31
N LYS A 328 16.72 -6.52 -6.58
CA LYS A 328 15.69 -7.23 -7.34
C LYS A 328 16.20 -8.59 -7.84
N ASN A 329 16.18 -9.56 -6.96
CA ASN A 329 16.53 -10.93 -7.33
C ASN A 329 15.49 -11.54 -8.29
N LEU A 330 15.97 -12.35 -9.25
CA LEU A 330 15.09 -13.15 -10.14
C LEU A 330 14.17 -14.11 -9.37
N LEU A 331 14.48 -14.35 -8.10
CA LEU A 331 13.71 -15.20 -7.16
C LEU A 331 12.90 -14.36 -6.15
N SER A 332 12.53 -13.12 -6.49
CA SER A 332 11.63 -12.33 -5.64
C SER A 332 10.31 -13.08 -5.39
N THR A 333 9.72 -12.87 -4.22
CA THR A 333 8.43 -13.48 -3.83
C THR A 333 7.36 -13.28 -4.91
N ASP A 334 7.29 -12.09 -5.49
CA ASP A 334 6.37 -11.72 -6.57
C ASP A 334 6.65 -12.51 -7.87
N PHE A 335 7.92 -12.79 -8.19
CA PHE A 335 8.32 -13.62 -9.34
C PHE A 335 8.03 -15.09 -9.06
N VAL A 336 8.35 -15.57 -7.87
CA VAL A 336 8.09 -16.94 -7.44
C VAL A 336 6.58 -17.23 -7.44
N GLU A 337 5.75 -16.34 -6.87
CA GLU A 337 4.28 -16.49 -6.89
C GLU A 337 3.72 -16.51 -8.32
N LYS A 338 4.18 -15.60 -9.19
CA LYS A 338 3.76 -15.56 -10.61
C LYS A 338 4.25 -16.80 -11.36
N TRP A 339 5.48 -17.23 -11.09
CA TRP A 339 6.06 -18.41 -11.73
C TRP A 339 5.46 -19.72 -11.20
N GLU A 340 5.14 -19.82 -9.91
CA GLU A 340 4.45 -21.01 -9.35
C GLU A 340 3.05 -21.18 -9.96
N GLY A 341 2.30 -20.11 -10.15
CA GLY A 341 1.03 -20.13 -10.86
C GLY A 341 1.17 -20.61 -12.30
N LEU A 342 2.15 -20.08 -13.05
CA LEU A 342 2.45 -20.46 -14.43
C LEU A 342 3.02 -21.89 -14.52
N ARG A 343 3.94 -22.28 -13.64
CA ARG A 343 4.51 -23.63 -13.56
C ARG A 343 3.42 -24.66 -13.28
N SER A 344 2.55 -24.41 -12.33
CA SER A 344 1.42 -25.28 -12.00
C SER A 344 0.48 -25.43 -13.19
N PHE A 345 0.22 -24.36 -13.94
CA PHE A 345 -0.59 -24.39 -15.16
C PHE A 345 0.05 -25.26 -16.24
N PHE A 346 1.34 -25.06 -16.54
CA PHE A 346 2.04 -25.86 -17.57
C PHE A 346 2.18 -27.33 -17.16
N VAL A 347 2.49 -27.62 -15.90
CA VAL A 347 2.54 -29.00 -15.40
C VAL A 347 1.15 -29.64 -15.51
N SER A 348 0.08 -28.95 -15.18
CA SER A 348 -1.29 -29.41 -15.31
C SER A 348 -1.67 -29.70 -16.77
N LEU A 349 -1.25 -28.84 -17.69
CA LEU A 349 -1.48 -28.99 -19.15
C LEU A 349 -0.74 -30.21 -19.70
N ILE A 350 0.53 -30.42 -19.31
CA ILE A 350 1.34 -31.58 -19.72
C ILE A 350 0.73 -32.87 -19.18
N VAL A 351 0.33 -32.89 -17.91
CA VAL A 351 -0.30 -34.06 -17.28
C VAL A 351 -1.66 -34.36 -17.92
N ALA A 352 -2.49 -33.35 -18.16
CA ALA A 352 -3.77 -33.52 -18.86
C ALA A 352 -3.58 -34.00 -20.31
N GLY A 353 -2.60 -33.46 -21.02
CA GLY A 353 -2.22 -33.91 -22.36
C GLY A 353 -1.76 -35.39 -22.38
N PHE A 354 -0.94 -35.79 -21.38
CA PHE A 354 -0.48 -37.18 -21.25
C PHE A 354 -1.64 -38.16 -20.98
N PHE A 355 -2.55 -37.80 -20.10
CA PHE A 355 -3.74 -38.64 -19.81
C PHE A 355 -4.73 -38.63 -20.98
N GLY A 356 -4.92 -37.52 -21.67
CA GLY A 356 -5.72 -37.40 -22.87
C GLY A 356 -5.16 -38.28 -24.01
N TYR A 357 -3.85 -38.25 -24.22
CA TYR A 357 -3.17 -39.10 -25.18
C TYR A 357 -3.30 -40.60 -24.85
N LYS A 358 -3.09 -40.99 -23.58
CA LYS A 358 -3.30 -42.39 -23.14
C LYS A 358 -4.76 -42.84 -23.30
N TRP A 359 -5.72 -41.96 -23.01
CA TRP A 359 -7.12 -42.26 -23.20
C TRP A 359 -7.45 -42.44 -24.69
N TYR A 360 -6.93 -41.56 -25.56
CA TYR A 360 -7.08 -41.67 -27.00
C TYR A 360 -6.48 -42.97 -27.56
N GLN A 361 -5.29 -43.34 -27.15
CA GLN A 361 -4.64 -44.61 -27.53
C GLN A 361 -5.52 -45.80 -27.11
N LYS A 362 -6.01 -45.82 -25.92
CA LYS A 362 -6.87 -46.88 -25.38
C LYS A 362 -8.25 -46.95 -26.08
N LYS A 363 -8.77 -45.80 -26.51
CA LYS A 363 -10.00 -45.73 -27.30
C LYS A 363 -9.78 -46.26 -28.71
N LYS A 364 -8.65 -45.94 -29.33
CA LYS A 364 -8.23 -46.44 -30.65
C LYS A 364 -8.03 -47.96 -30.66
N GLU A 365 -7.37 -48.50 -29.62
CA GLU A 365 -7.22 -49.96 -29.44
C GLU A 365 -8.58 -50.68 -29.29
N ARG A 366 -9.49 -50.13 -28.50
CA ARG A 366 -10.85 -50.70 -28.36
C ARG A 366 -11.65 -50.65 -29.68
N MET A 367 -11.51 -49.57 -30.43
CA MET A 367 -12.18 -49.41 -31.73
C MET A 367 -11.67 -50.40 -32.75
N ASN A 368 -10.35 -50.62 -32.77
CA ASN A 368 -9.73 -51.62 -33.64
C ASN A 368 -10.14 -53.04 -33.24
N LEU A 369 -10.22 -53.35 -31.97
CA LEU A 369 -10.70 -54.64 -31.47
C LEU A 369 -12.18 -54.89 -31.82
N TYR A 370 -13.02 -53.83 -31.72
CA TYR A 370 -14.45 -53.88 -32.08
C TYR A 370 -14.64 -54.08 -33.58
N LEU A 371 -13.82 -53.45 -34.40
CA LEU A 371 -13.80 -53.66 -35.86
C LEU A 371 -13.39 -55.09 -36.22
N LEU A 372 -12.35 -55.63 -35.57
CA LEU A 372 -11.91 -57.02 -35.75
C LEU A 372 -12.97 -58.03 -35.30
N LEU A 373 -13.65 -57.82 -34.19
CA LEU A 373 -14.72 -58.69 -33.73
C LEU A 373 -15.95 -58.65 -34.65
N ASN A 374 -16.35 -57.48 -35.17
CA ASN A 374 -17.45 -57.36 -36.13
C ASN A 374 -17.12 -57.93 -37.51
N PHE A 375 -15.83 -57.96 -37.90
CA PHE A 375 -15.43 -58.63 -39.12
C PHE A 375 -15.51 -60.18 -38.97
N SER A 376 -15.14 -60.69 -37.78
CA SER A 376 -15.21 -62.12 -37.46
C SER A 376 -16.64 -62.68 -37.41
N THR A 377 -17.64 -61.87 -37.09
CA THR A 377 -19.06 -62.33 -37.07
C THR A 377 -19.77 -62.32 -38.40
N LYS A 378 -19.16 -61.68 -39.43
CA LYS A 378 -19.73 -61.65 -40.80
C LYS A 378 -19.11 -62.67 -41.76
N VAL A 379 -18.02 -63.35 -41.36
CA VAL A 379 -17.35 -64.37 -42.16
C VAL A 379 -17.33 -65.68 -41.36
N SER A 380 -18.07 -66.67 -41.79
CA SER A 380 -18.10 -68.03 -41.19
C SER A 380 -16.78 -68.75 -41.45
N VAL A 381 -15.73 -68.37 -40.75
CA VAL A 381 -14.39 -68.95 -40.82
C VAL A 381 -13.88 -69.25 -39.42
N ILE A 382 -13.38 -70.44 -39.21
CA ILE A 382 -12.74 -70.84 -37.96
C ILE A 382 -11.34 -70.17 -37.90
N PRO A 383 -11.06 -69.28 -36.94
CA PRO A 383 -9.75 -68.61 -36.86
C PRO A 383 -8.71 -69.56 -36.21
N ILE A 384 -7.66 -69.86 -36.97
CA ILE A 384 -6.46 -70.44 -36.39
C ILE A 384 -5.58 -69.30 -35.87
N VAL A 385 -5.39 -69.22 -34.55
CA VAL A 385 -4.53 -68.23 -33.93
C VAL A 385 -3.09 -68.75 -33.87
N LEU A 386 -2.21 -68.16 -34.65
CA LEU A 386 -0.76 -68.40 -34.55
C LEU A 386 -0.08 -67.26 -33.79
N PHE A 387 0.65 -67.57 -32.72
CA PHE A 387 1.44 -66.61 -31.95
C PHE A 387 2.84 -66.51 -32.52
N PHE A 388 3.24 -65.32 -32.95
CA PHE A 388 4.62 -64.99 -33.27
C PHE A 388 5.24 -64.10 -32.19
N PHE A 389 6.44 -64.44 -31.70
CA PHE A 389 7.22 -63.59 -30.82
C PHE A 389 8.16 -62.71 -31.64
N ASP A 390 7.99 -61.38 -31.54
CA ASP A 390 8.98 -60.46 -32.08
C ASP A 390 10.11 -60.25 -31.03
N LYS A 391 11.33 -60.62 -31.43
CA LYS A 391 12.53 -60.56 -30.57
C LYS A 391 12.96 -59.11 -30.24
N LYS A 392 12.40 -58.08 -30.90
CA LYS A 392 12.77 -56.67 -30.69
C LYS A 392 12.13 -55.97 -29.48
N PHE A 393 11.05 -56.52 -28.93
CA PHE A 393 10.38 -55.92 -27.74
C PHE A 393 9.96 -56.99 -26.73
N PRO A 394 10.84 -57.36 -25.82
CA PRO A 394 10.58 -58.49 -24.91
C PRO A 394 9.50 -58.23 -23.82
N LYS A 395 8.91 -57.04 -23.75
CA LYS A 395 7.88 -56.71 -22.78
C LYS A 395 6.44 -56.57 -23.30
N TYR A 396 6.23 -56.70 -24.64
CA TYR A 396 4.89 -56.63 -25.21
C TYR A 396 4.64 -57.80 -26.11
N LYS A 397 3.67 -58.64 -25.81
CA LYS A 397 3.13 -59.66 -26.72
C LYS A 397 2.31 -58.98 -27.81
N ILE A 398 2.83 -58.86 -29.01
CA ILE A 398 2.05 -58.51 -30.20
C ILE A 398 1.45 -59.80 -30.72
N ILE A 399 0.13 -59.93 -30.60
CA ILE A 399 -0.61 -61.02 -31.20
C ILE A 399 -0.95 -60.63 -32.65
N ASN A 400 -0.18 -61.14 -33.61
CA ASN A 400 -0.57 -61.05 -35.02
C ASN A 400 -1.47 -62.24 -35.33
N ILE A 401 -2.76 -61.97 -35.59
CA ILE A 401 -3.70 -63.02 -36.01
C ILE A 401 -3.61 -63.08 -37.54
N ILE A 402 -3.02 -64.20 -38.03
CA ILE A 402 -3.07 -64.52 -39.48
C ILE A 402 -4.26 -65.45 -39.70
N LEU A 403 -5.26 -64.96 -40.44
CA LEU A 403 -6.42 -65.76 -40.85
C LEU A 403 -6.04 -66.61 -42.11
N PHE A 404 -5.99 -67.91 -41.94
CA PHE A 404 -5.94 -68.82 -43.09
C PHE A 404 -7.37 -69.22 -43.48
N LEU A 405 -7.74 -68.96 -44.68
CA LEU A 405 -8.99 -69.47 -45.35
C LEU A 405 -8.71 -70.91 -45.82
N LEU A 406 -9.32 -71.89 -45.22
CA LEU A 406 -9.40 -73.23 -45.75
C LEU A 406 -10.81 -73.37 -46.39
N PRO A 407 -10.92 -73.80 -47.62
CA PRO A 407 -12.22 -74.09 -48.22
C PRO A 407 -12.75 -75.38 -47.65
N PHE A 408 -14.01 -75.35 -47.17
CA PHE A 408 -14.79 -76.60 -46.97
C PHE A 408 -15.27 -77.14 -48.26
N GLN A 409 -15.03 -78.46 -48.50
CA GLN A 409 -15.76 -79.26 -49.40
C GLN A 409 -17.03 -79.76 -48.80
#